data_50de02015d1107e5be334b11a66a6d44
#
_entry.id   50de02015d1107e5be334b11a66a6d44
#
_cell.length_a   1.000
_cell.length_b   1.000
_cell.length_c   1.000
_cell.angle_alpha   90.00
_cell.angle_beta   90.00
_cell.angle_gamma   90.00
#
_symmetry.space_group_name_H-M   'P 1'
#
loop_
_entity.id
_entity.type
_entity.pdbx_description
1 polymer ?
#
loop_
_entity_poly.entity_id
_entity_poly.type
_entity_poly.pdbx_seq_one_letter_code
_entity_poly.pdbx_strand_id
1 'polypeptide(L)'
;ARRFEAPVRVRNVRVFEPQRLALSAPVDVVFFRGRITGVQPAGMPASAGEVLIEGEGGSLLPGFYEMHGHIGQEGATLNIAAGVTSVRDMGNDNASLQALIDSIAAGRVAGPRIHTSGYIEGRSPFNSNNGRIVESAEEAVEAVRWYAARGAHQIKLYNSMRPDWNAAAIAEAHRLGLRAAGHVPAFSNADAMIAAGYD
;
A
#
# COMPACT_ATOMS: atom_id res chain seq x y z
N ALA A 1 -2.61 -4.42 19.07
CA ALA A 1 -1.14 -4.49 18.90
C ALA A 1 -0.44 -3.97 20.14
N ARG A 2 0.69 -4.59 20.52
CA ARG A 2 1.50 -4.11 21.65
C ARG A 2 2.24 -2.85 21.22
N ARG A 3 2.05 -1.74 21.92
CA ARG A 3 2.83 -0.52 21.74
C ARG A 3 3.95 -0.49 22.79
N PHE A 4 5.15 -0.15 22.36
CA PHE A 4 6.28 0.05 23.26
C PHE A 4 6.39 1.54 23.59
N GLU A 5 6.39 1.88 24.88
CA GLU A 5 6.57 3.25 25.37
C GLU A 5 8.04 3.60 25.59
N ALA A 6 8.90 2.58 25.55
CA ALA A 6 10.35 2.71 25.64
C ALA A 6 11.02 2.32 24.31
N PRO A 7 12.28 2.75 24.07
CA PRO A 7 13.05 2.25 22.93
C PRO A 7 13.16 0.74 22.94
N VAL A 8 13.12 0.13 21.76
CA VAL A 8 13.27 -1.33 21.59
C VAL A 8 14.59 -1.59 20.87
N ARG A 9 15.41 -2.45 21.44
CA ARG A 9 16.64 -2.95 20.84
C ARG A 9 16.44 -4.37 20.36
N VAL A 10 16.56 -4.60 19.05
CA VAL A 10 16.66 -5.93 18.45
C VAL A 10 18.14 -6.27 18.40
N ARG A 11 18.55 -7.27 19.17
CA ARG A 11 19.96 -7.64 19.37
C ARG A 11 20.37 -8.74 18.39
N ASN A 12 21.65 -8.71 18.02
CA ASN A 12 22.29 -9.76 17.26
C ASN A 12 21.50 -10.15 15.99
N VAL A 13 21.30 -9.18 15.10
CA VAL A 13 20.69 -9.36 13.79
C VAL A 13 21.65 -8.97 12.67
N ARG A 14 21.42 -9.48 11.47
CA ARG A 14 22.09 -9.05 10.24
C ARG A 14 21.13 -8.23 9.39
N VAL A 15 21.44 -7.00 9.14
CA VAL A 15 20.60 -6.09 8.33
C VAL A 15 20.87 -6.32 6.85
N PHE A 16 19.82 -6.40 6.05
CA PHE A 16 19.95 -6.44 4.59
C PHE A 16 20.35 -5.05 4.06
N GLU A 17 21.46 -5.02 3.30
CA GLU A 17 22.03 -3.83 2.66
C GLU A 17 21.71 -3.85 1.17
N PRO A 18 20.69 -3.11 0.69
CA PRO A 18 20.22 -3.20 -0.70
C PRO A 18 21.30 -2.82 -1.74
N GLN A 19 22.17 -1.86 -1.40
CA GLN A 19 23.24 -1.40 -2.31
C GLN A 19 24.30 -2.48 -2.54
N ARG A 20 24.46 -3.40 -1.59
CA ARG A 20 25.44 -4.48 -1.65
C ARG A 20 24.82 -5.85 -1.96
N LEU A 21 23.47 -5.92 -1.95
CA LEU A 21 22.71 -7.18 -2.05
C LEU A 21 23.23 -8.25 -1.07
N ALA A 22 23.56 -7.83 0.13
CA ALA A 22 24.19 -8.68 1.15
C ALA A 22 23.64 -8.37 2.56
N LEU A 23 23.89 -9.29 3.48
CA LEU A 23 23.64 -9.05 4.90
C LEU A 23 24.87 -8.42 5.56
N SER A 24 24.65 -7.50 6.48
CA SER A 24 25.70 -6.88 7.30
C SER A 24 26.39 -7.92 8.23
N ALA A 25 27.48 -7.52 8.84
CA ALA A 25 27.92 -8.16 10.08
C ALA A 25 26.82 -8.09 11.15
N PRO A 26 26.86 -8.94 12.21
CA PRO A 26 25.90 -8.83 13.31
C PRO A 26 25.88 -7.44 13.96
N VAL A 27 24.68 -6.88 14.12
CA VAL A 27 24.42 -5.57 14.71
C VAL A 27 23.25 -5.61 15.68
N ASP A 28 23.14 -4.61 16.51
CA ASP A 28 21.94 -4.29 17.28
C ASP A 28 21.21 -3.13 16.63
N VAL A 29 19.90 -3.24 16.43
CA VAL A 29 19.07 -2.18 15.85
C VAL A 29 18.12 -1.66 16.91
N VAL A 30 18.18 -0.33 17.14
CA VAL A 30 17.31 0.35 18.10
C VAL A 30 16.25 1.16 17.35
N PHE A 31 15.00 1.02 17.76
CA PHE A 31 13.91 1.83 17.23
C PHE A 31 13.01 2.38 18.34
N PHE A 32 12.45 3.54 18.07
CA PHE A 32 11.53 4.21 18.97
C PHE A 32 10.51 5.05 18.20
N ARG A 33 9.25 4.97 18.60
CA ARG A 33 8.14 5.71 17.96
C ARG A 33 8.09 5.58 16.44
N GLY A 34 8.29 4.37 15.94
CA GLY A 34 8.22 4.07 14.49
C GLY A 34 9.43 4.52 13.67
N ARG A 35 10.55 4.86 14.30
CA ARG A 35 11.81 5.23 13.63
C ARG A 35 12.96 4.38 14.13
N ILE A 36 13.86 3.99 13.24
CA ILE A 36 15.17 3.45 13.61
C ILE A 36 15.99 4.62 14.14
N THR A 37 16.45 4.52 15.40
CA THR A 37 17.22 5.54 16.10
C THR A 37 18.70 5.19 16.22
N GLY A 38 19.08 3.94 15.96
CA GLY A 38 20.48 3.52 15.98
C GLY A 38 20.67 2.14 15.35
N VAL A 39 21.84 1.95 14.74
CA VAL A 39 22.40 0.67 14.34
C VAL A 39 23.80 0.62 14.90
N GLN A 40 24.10 -0.36 15.74
CA GLN A 40 25.33 -0.43 16.53
C GLN A 40 25.95 -1.85 16.37
N PRO A 41 27.26 -2.01 16.57
CA PRO A 41 27.85 -3.34 16.62
C PRO A 41 27.14 -4.23 17.66
N ALA A 42 26.96 -5.51 17.34
CA ALA A 42 26.33 -6.45 18.25
C ALA A 42 27.10 -6.56 19.58
N GLY A 43 26.36 -6.71 20.67
CA GLY A 43 26.94 -6.88 22.02
C GLY A 43 27.22 -5.56 22.76
N MET A 44 26.87 -4.43 22.19
CA MET A 44 26.95 -3.16 22.93
C MET A 44 25.99 -3.15 24.12
N PRO A 45 26.37 -2.56 25.27
CA PRO A 45 25.47 -2.45 26.41
C PRO A 45 24.17 -1.74 26.04
N ALA A 46 23.06 -2.27 26.51
CA ALA A 46 21.76 -1.61 26.35
C ALA A 46 21.66 -0.39 27.27
N SER A 47 20.95 0.64 26.80
CA SER A 47 20.64 1.78 27.66
C SER A 47 19.56 1.40 28.69
N ALA A 48 19.58 2.07 29.83
CA ALA A 48 18.57 1.86 30.86
C ALA A 48 17.15 2.08 30.31
N GLY A 49 16.25 1.12 30.54
CA GLY A 49 14.86 1.20 30.12
C GLY A 49 14.58 0.72 28.69
N GLU A 50 15.57 0.31 27.92
CA GLU A 50 15.33 -0.33 26.63
C GLU A 50 14.64 -1.70 26.79
N VAL A 51 13.67 -1.97 25.90
CA VAL A 51 13.07 -3.30 25.76
C VAL A 51 13.98 -4.13 24.82
N LEU A 52 14.39 -5.30 25.26
CA LEU A 52 15.31 -6.17 24.51
C LEU A 52 14.54 -7.27 23.77
N ILE A 53 14.86 -7.45 22.51
CA ILE A 53 14.40 -8.56 21.67
C ILE A 53 15.64 -9.24 21.12
N GLU A 54 15.79 -10.53 21.40
CA GLU A 54 16.90 -11.32 20.86
C GLU A 54 16.61 -11.74 19.42
N GLY A 55 17.48 -11.37 18.51
CA GLY A 55 17.39 -11.69 17.08
C GLY A 55 18.13 -12.98 16.69
N GLU A 56 18.91 -13.56 17.60
CA GLU A 56 19.54 -14.89 17.47
C GLU A 56 20.38 -15.07 16.19
N GLY A 57 20.98 -14.00 15.67
CA GLY A 57 21.72 -14.00 14.41
C GLY A 57 20.84 -14.00 13.15
N GLY A 58 19.53 -13.83 13.30
CA GLY A 58 18.56 -13.76 12.22
C GLY A 58 18.76 -12.56 11.29
N SER A 59 18.06 -12.57 10.17
CA SER A 59 18.11 -11.50 9.18
C SER A 59 17.01 -10.47 9.45
N LEU A 60 17.37 -9.19 9.50
CA LEU A 60 16.44 -8.07 9.57
C LEU A 60 16.29 -7.47 8.17
N LEU A 61 15.09 -7.56 7.63
CA LEU A 61 14.75 -7.10 6.29
C LEU A 61 13.81 -5.91 6.37
N PRO A 62 13.74 -5.05 5.32
CA PRO A 62 12.61 -4.15 5.15
C PRO A 62 11.30 -4.93 5.13
N GLY A 63 10.23 -4.34 5.65
CA GLY A 63 8.90 -4.93 5.54
C GLY A 63 8.49 -5.11 4.08
N PHE A 64 7.79 -6.21 3.78
CA PHE A 64 7.35 -6.52 2.43
C PHE A 64 6.22 -5.61 1.96
N TYR A 65 6.09 -5.50 0.64
CA TYR A 65 5.00 -4.84 -0.05
C TYR A 65 4.10 -5.86 -0.73
N GLU A 66 2.80 -5.80 -0.46
CA GLU A 66 1.79 -6.43 -1.30
C GLU A 66 1.36 -5.43 -2.38
N MET A 67 1.70 -5.74 -3.63
CA MET A 67 1.50 -4.82 -4.75
C MET A 67 0.12 -4.93 -5.41
N HIS A 68 -0.70 -5.91 -5.05
CA HIS A 68 -2.04 -6.08 -5.58
C HIS A 68 -2.97 -6.72 -4.55
N GLY A 69 -3.35 -5.93 -3.55
CA GLY A 69 -4.27 -6.38 -2.50
C GLY A 69 -5.69 -5.81 -2.66
N HIS A 70 -6.64 -6.50 -2.05
CA HIS A 70 -8.01 -6.04 -1.78
C HIS A 70 -8.24 -6.26 -0.29
N ILE A 71 -7.78 -5.28 0.52
CA ILE A 71 -7.54 -5.53 1.93
C ILE A 71 -8.80 -5.31 2.79
N GLY A 72 -9.17 -6.32 3.57
CA GLY A 72 -10.16 -6.20 4.64
C GLY A 72 -9.51 -6.28 6.03
N GLN A 73 -10.32 -6.18 7.08
CA GLN A 73 -9.83 -6.12 8.47
C GLN A 73 -9.03 -7.36 8.87
N GLU A 74 -9.51 -8.56 8.51
CA GLU A 74 -8.81 -9.81 8.78
C GLU A 74 -7.50 -9.88 7.99
N GLY A 75 -7.55 -9.58 6.70
CA GLY A 75 -6.39 -9.51 5.82
C GLY A 75 -5.32 -8.52 6.31
N ALA A 76 -5.71 -7.42 6.93
CA ALA A 76 -4.76 -6.46 7.49
C ALA A 76 -3.86 -7.09 8.56
N THR A 77 -4.42 -7.85 9.48
CA THR A 77 -3.67 -8.53 10.55
C THR A 77 -2.80 -9.65 10.00
N LEU A 78 -3.31 -10.44 9.04
CA LEU A 78 -2.58 -11.52 8.39
C LEU A 78 -1.38 -10.99 7.58
N ASN A 79 -1.53 -9.86 6.90
CA ASN A 79 -0.42 -9.20 6.20
C ASN A 79 0.73 -8.88 7.16
N ILE A 80 0.44 -8.26 8.30
CA ILE A 80 1.47 -7.96 9.31
C ILE A 80 2.10 -9.23 9.85
N ALA A 81 1.33 -10.28 10.11
CA ALA A 81 1.85 -11.56 10.58
C ALA A 81 2.81 -12.23 9.56
N ALA A 82 2.59 -11.99 8.26
CA ALA A 82 3.44 -12.44 7.16
C ALA A 82 4.63 -11.51 6.84
N GLY A 83 4.81 -10.39 7.59
CA GLY A 83 5.86 -9.41 7.36
C GLY A 83 5.55 -8.38 6.27
N VAL A 84 4.31 -8.35 5.75
CA VAL A 84 3.85 -7.33 4.80
C VAL A 84 3.45 -6.07 5.57
N THR A 85 4.23 -5.01 5.41
CA THR A 85 4.04 -3.74 6.15
C THR A 85 3.42 -2.64 5.30
N SER A 86 3.29 -2.85 4.01
CA SER A 86 2.65 -1.94 3.06
C SER A 86 1.84 -2.73 2.04
N VAL A 87 0.65 -2.22 1.69
CA VAL A 87 -0.25 -2.82 0.70
C VAL A 87 -0.68 -1.76 -0.29
N ARG A 88 -0.58 -2.05 -1.57
CA ARG A 88 -1.28 -1.31 -2.62
C ARG A 88 -2.67 -1.92 -2.79
N ASP A 89 -3.68 -1.23 -2.27
CA ASP A 89 -5.08 -1.66 -2.45
C ASP A 89 -5.57 -1.28 -3.85
N MET A 90 -5.89 -2.29 -4.63
CA MET A 90 -6.25 -2.17 -6.05
C MET A 90 -7.76 -2.16 -6.29
N GLY A 91 -8.54 -1.91 -5.27
CA GLY A 91 -9.99 -1.73 -5.36
C GLY A 91 -10.73 -2.33 -4.17
N ASN A 92 -11.64 -1.54 -3.63
CA ASN A 92 -12.41 -1.90 -2.47
C ASN A 92 -13.70 -1.08 -2.39
N ASP A 93 -14.59 -1.41 -1.46
CA ASP A 93 -15.62 -0.48 -1.04
C ASP A 93 -14.99 0.71 -0.33
N ASN A 94 -15.28 1.91 -0.80
CA ASN A 94 -14.62 3.14 -0.35
C ASN A 94 -14.82 3.42 1.14
N ALA A 95 -16.02 3.15 1.68
CA ALA A 95 -16.35 3.43 3.07
C ALA A 95 -15.67 2.41 4.00
N SER A 96 -15.70 1.14 3.65
CA SER A 96 -15.06 0.05 4.39
C SER A 96 -13.55 0.20 4.44
N LEU A 97 -12.93 0.57 3.32
CA LEU A 97 -11.49 0.81 3.23
C LEU A 97 -11.07 2.00 4.10
N GLN A 98 -11.81 3.11 4.04
CA GLN A 98 -11.52 4.27 4.88
C GLN A 98 -11.66 3.94 6.36
N ALA A 99 -12.71 3.23 6.76
CA ALA A 99 -12.91 2.79 8.15
C ALA A 99 -11.77 1.89 8.65
N LEU A 100 -11.24 1.02 7.78
CA LEU A 100 -10.08 0.19 8.08
C LEU A 100 -8.83 1.05 8.28
N ILE A 101 -8.54 1.99 7.37
CA ILE A 101 -7.41 2.92 7.47
C ILE A 101 -7.47 3.69 8.78
N ASP A 102 -8.63 4.25 9.13
CA ASP A 102 -8.84 4.99 10.37
C ASP A 102 -8.65 4.10 11.62
N SER A 103 -9.05 2.84 11.53
CA SER A 103 -8.89 1.87 12.62
C SER A 103 -7.43 1.49 12.84
N ILE A 104 -6.65 1.35 11.75
CA ILE A 104 -5.21 1.10 11.81
C ILE A 104 -4.50 2.35 12.37
N ALA A 105 -4.82 3.54 11.88
CA ALA A 105 -4.24 4.79 12.35
C ALA A 105 -4.49 5.03 13.85
N ALA A 106 -5.69 4.71 14.32
CA ALA A 106 -6.05 4.77 15.73
C ALA A 106 -5.46 3.63 16.58
N GLY A 107 -4.79 2.65 15.94
CA GLY A 107 -4.19 1.49 16.62
C GLY A 107 -5.22 0.48 17.15
N ARG A 108 -6.46 0.52 16.70
CA ARG A 108 -7.48 -0.48 17.03
C ARG A 108 -7.28 -1.79 16.29
N VAL A 109 -6.71 -1.72 15.08
CA VAL A 109 -6.37 -2.87 14.24
C VAL A 109 -4.87 -2.83 13.96
N ALA A 110 -4.21 -3.98 14.07
CA ALA A 110 -2.86 -4.15 13.54
C ALA A 110 -2.96 -4.35 12.02
N GLY A 111 -2.35 -3.47 11.26
CA GLY A 111 -2.41 -3.55 9.80
C GLY A 111 -1.26 -2.80 9.13
N PRO A 112 -1.04 -3.07 7.83
CA PRO A 112 -0.01 -2.41 7.03
C PRO A 112 -0.40 -0.97 6.72
N ARG A 113 0.54 -0.19 6.20
CA ARG A 113 0.23 1.06 5.51
C ARG A 113 -0.51 0.73 4.22
N ILE A 114 -1.67 1.35 4.03
CA ILE A 114 -2.50 1.12 2.84
C ILE A 114 -2.31 2.29 1.87
N HIS A 115 -1.86 1.97 0.65
CA HIS A 115 -1.79 2.88 -0.49
C HIS A 115 -3.01 2.63 -1.36
N THR A 116 -3.95 3.56 -1.35
CA THR A 116 -5.24 3.38 -2.01
C THR A 116 -5.17 3.67 -3.50
N SER A 117 -5.83 2.83 -4.30
CA SER A 117 -6.16 3.13 -5.68
C SER A 117 -7.60 3.60 -5.80
N GLY A 118 -7.83 4.63 -6.59
CA GLY A 118 -9.18 5.06 -6.95
C GLY A 118 -9.78 4.07 -7.94
N TYR A 119 -10.63 3.18 -7.50
CA TYR A 119 -11.25 2.15 -8.33
C TYR A 119 -12.46 2.72 -9.09
N ILE A 120 -12.41 2.66 -10.42
CA ILE A 120 -13.47 3.14 -11.32
C ILE A 120 -13.91 1.99 -12.22
N GLU A 121 -15.21 1.75 -12.26
CA GLU A 121 -15.84 0.71 -13.05
C GLU A 121 -16.96 1.31 -13.89
N GLY A 122 -17.15 0.80 -15.11
CA GLY A 122 -18.27 1.16 -15.97
C GLY A 122 -19.56 0.45 -15.58
N ARG A 123 -20.71 1.10 -15.72
CA ARG A 123 -22.01 0.48 -15.52
C ARG A 123 -22.24 -0.62 -16.53
N SER A 124 -22.52 -1.83 -16.07
CA SER A 124 -22.93 -2.97 -16.89
C SER A 124 -23.64 -4.01 -16.02
N PRO A 125 -24.30 -5.03 -16.62
CA PRO A 125 -24.84 -6.16 -15.87
C PRO A 125 -23.77 -6.99 -15.12
N PHE A 126 -22.47 -6.81 -15.46
CA PHE A 126 -21.35 -7.58 -14.92
C PHE A 126 -20.36 -6.70 -14.13
N ASN A 127 -20.72 -5.46 -13.82
CA ASN A 127 -19.81 -4.59 -13.10
C ASN A 127 -19.56 -5.07 -11.66
N SER A 128 -18.35 -4.84 -11.18
CA SER A 128 -18.06 -4.91 -9.76
C SER A 128 -18.76 -3.76 -9.03
N ASN A 129 -19.25 -4.02 -7.82
CA ASN A 129 -19.87 -2.98 -6.98
C ASN A 129 -18.87 -2.23 -6.09
N ASN A 130 -17.57 -2.42 -6.30
CA ASN A 130 -16.53 -1.69 -5.61
C ASN A 130 -16.29 -0.31 -6.23
N GLY A 131 -15.78 0.60 -5.43
CA GLY A 131 -15.33 1.90 -5.88
C GLY A 131 -16.45 2.82 -6.38
N ARG A 132 -16.22 3.46 -7.53
CA ARG A 132 -17.19 4.34 -8.21
C ARG A 132 -17.60 3.75 -9.54
N ILE A 133 -18.92 3.61 -9.73
CA ILE A 133 -19.52 3.16 -10.98
C ILE A 133 -19.87 4.40 -11.81
N VAL A 134 -19.45 4.42 -13.08
CA VAL A 134 -19.64 5.54 -14.00
C VAL A 134 -20.41 5.11 -15.26
N GLU A 135 -21.10 6.06 -15.88
CA GLU A 135 -21.94 5.84 -17.07
C GLU A 135 -21.56 6.79 -18.22
N SER A 136 -20.57 7.69 -17.99
CA SER A 136 -20.07 8.61 -19.01
C SER A 136 -18.60 8.96 -18.81
N ALA A 137 -18.00 9.62 -19.81
CA ALA A 137 -16.62 10.15 -19.72
C ALA A 137 -16.54 11.27 -18.67
N GLU A 138 -17.55 12.11 -18.56
CA GLU A 138 -17.63 13.18 -17.57
C GLU A 138 -17.65 12.62 -16.16
N GLU A 139 -18.47 11.61 -15.89
CA GLU A 139 -18.52 10.92 -14.60
C GLU A 139 -17.18 10.22 -14.27
N ALA A 140 -16.49 9.66 -15.28
CA ALA A 140 -15.18 9.08 -15.09
C ALA A 140 -14.14 10.13 -14.66
N VAL A 141 -14.15 11.32 -15.28
CA VAL A 141 -13.31 12.46 -14.88
C VAL A 141 -13.64 12.93 -13.46
N GLU A 142 -14.92 13.05 -13.12
CA GLU A 142 -15.34 13.41 -11.76
C GLU A 142 -14.93 12.38 -10.73
N ALA A 143 -14.99 11.09 -11.06
CA ALA A 143 -14.52 10.02 -10.20
C ALA A 143 -13.01 10.13 -9.92
N VAL A 144 -12.20 10.43 -10.95
CA VAL A 144 -10.76 10.66 -10.79
C VAL A 144 -10.49 11.84 -9.84
N ARG A 145 -11.17 12.97 -10.04
CA ARG A 145 -11.05 14.15 -9.16
C ARG A 145 -11.44 13.84 -7.72
N TRP A 146 -12.51 13.08 -7.55
CA TRP A 146 -12.99 12.68 -6.24
C TRP A 146 -11.96 11.82 -5.49
N TYR A 147 -11.29 10.87 -6.17
CA TYR A 147 -10.23 10.05 -5.59
C TYR A 147 -8.95 10.86 -5.32
N ALA A 148 -8.56 11.73 -6.25
CA ALA A 148 -7.40 12.61 -6.07
C ALA A 148 -7.54 13.50 -4.82
N ALA A 149 -8.72 14.10 -4.63
CA ALA A 149 -9.02 14.94 -3.46
C ALA A 149 -8.98 14.16 -2.13
N ARG A 150 -9.05 12.83 -2.17
CA ARG A 150 -8.97 11.93 -1.00
C ARG A 150 -7.63 11.25 -0.83
N GLY A 151 -6.62 11.67 -1.61
CA GLY A 151 -5.25 11.19 -1.47
C GLY A 151 -5.01 9.80 -2.06
N ALA A 152 -5.82 9.37 -3.02
CA ALA A 152 -5.51 8.16 -3.79
C ALA A 152 -4.15 8.32 -4.49
N HIS A 153 -3.35 7.26 -4.51
CA HIS A 153 -2.01 7.27 -5.11
C HIS A 153 -2.02 7.03 -6.62
N GLN A 154 -3.08 6.41 -7.11
CA GLN A 154 -3.30 6.08 -8.52
C GLN A 154 -4.78 5.84 -8.79
N ILE A 155 -5.14 5.72 -10.08
CA ILE A 155 -6.45 5.30 -10.54
C ILE A 155 -6.36 3.87 -11.07
N LYS A 156 -7.35 3.04 -10.71
CA LYS A 156 -7.56 1.69 -11.21
C LYS A 156 -8.81 1.68 -12.09
N LEU A 157 -8.66 1.44 -13.38
CA LEU A 157 -9.78 1.22 -14.30
C LEU A 157 -10.11 -0.27 -14.40
N TYR A 158 -11.40 -0.59 -14.55
CA TYR A 158 -11.84 -1.97 -14.52
C TYR A 158 -12.62 -2.38 -15.78
N ASN A 159 -13.28 -3.54 -15.74
CA ASN A 159 -13.68 -4.32 -16.91
C ASN A 159 -14.69 -3.67 -17.84
N SER A 160 -15.65 -2.93 -17.31
CA SER A 160 -16.80 -2.42 -18.11
C SER A 160 -16.62 -0.95 -18.55
N MET A 161 -15.42 -0.41 -18.39
CA MET A 161 -15.08 0.93 -18.86
C MET A 161 -15.05 0.98 -20.39
N ARG A 162 -15.66 2.01 -20.98
CA ARG A 162 -15.66 2.23 -22.44
C ARG A 162 -14.38 2.95 -22.88
N PRO A 163 -13.97 2.82 -24.17
CA PRO A 163 -12.71 3.43 -24.65
C PRO A 163 -12.60 4.92 -24.43
N ASP A 164 -13.67 5.69 -24.70
CA ASP A 164 -13.74 7.13 -24.48
C ASP A 164 -13.67 7.51 -23.00
N TRP A 165 -14.31 6.75 -22.12
CA TRP A 165 -14.24 6.95 -20.66
C TRP A 165 -12.85 6.65 -20.11
N ASN A 166 -12.18 5.60 -20.63
CA ASN A 166 -10.80 5.27 -20.29
C ASN A 166 -9.87 6.43 -20.64
N ALA A 167 -9.93 6.91 -21.88
CA ALA A 167 -9.08 8.00 -22.34
C ALA A 167 -9.27 9.27 -21.49
N ALA A 168 -10.52 9.62 -21.19
CA ALA A 168 -10.82 10.78 -20.35
C ALA A 168 -10.31 10.62 -18.90
N ALA A 169 -10.52 9.44 -18.30
CA ALA A 169 -10.04 9.17 -16.94
C ALA A 169 -8.51 9.17 -16.85
N ILE A 170 -7.81 8.55 -17.82
CA ILE A 170 -6.35 8.51 -17.88
C ILE A 170 -5.78 9.93 -18.02
N ALA A 171 -6.31 10.73 -18.96
CA ALA A 171 -5.86 12.09 -19.18
C ALA A 171 -6.02 12.95 -17.90
N GLU A 172 -7.16 12.83 -17.22
CA GLU A 172 -7.40 13.56 -15.97
C GLU A 172 -6.51 13.07 -14.81
N ALA A 173 -6.27 11.76 -14.72
CA ALA A 173 -5.35 11.21 -13.72
C ALA A 173 -3.94 11.80 -13.90
N HIS A 174 -3.41 11.79 -15.12
CA HIS A 174 -2.10 12.36 -15.43
C HIS A 174 -2.05 13.87 -15.18
N ARG A 175 -3.11 14.61 -15.56
CA ARG A 175 -3.20 16.05 -15.26
C ARG A 175 -3.09 16.36 -13.76
N LEU A 176 -3.58 15.44 -12.91
CA LEU A 176 -3.49 15.54 -11.45
C LEU A 176 -2.23 14.89 -10.86
N GLY A 177 -1.30 14.41 -11.69
CA GLY A 177 -0.07 13.76 -11.25
C GLY A 177 -0.26 12.34 -10.71
N LEU A 178 -1.40 11.70 -11.00
CA LEU A 178 -1.70 10.32 -10.64
C LEU A 178 -1.35 9.39 -11.80
N ARG A 179 -0.95 8.17 -11.47
CA ARG A 179 -0.87 7.07 -12.43
C ARG A 179 -2.24 6.49 -12.70
N ALA A 180 -2.41 5.91 -13.90
CA ALA A 180 -3.58 5.16 -14.29
C ALA A 180 -3.19 3.76 -14.76
N ALA A 181 -3.71 2.75 -14.11
CA ALA A 181 -3.46 1.35 -14.42
C ALA A 181 -4.74 0.52 -14.23
N GLY A 182 -4.71 -0.75 -14.56
CA GLY A 182 -5.85 -1.61 -14.27
C GLY A 182 -5.97 -2.80 -15.18
N HIS A 183 -7.21 -3.21 -15.42
CA HIS A 183 -7.52 -4.23 -16.39
C HIS A 183 -7.50 -3.65 -17.81
N VAL A 184 -7.34 -4.51 -18.79
CA VAL A 184 -7.75 -4.19 -20.16
C VAL A 184 -9.26 -4.38 -20.22
N PRO A 185 -10.06 -3.29 -20.35
CA PRO A 185 -11.51 -3.39 -20.33
C PRO A 185 -12.05 -4.23 -21.50
N ALA A 186 -13.24 -4.80 -21.32
CA ALA A 186 -13.86 -5.71 -22.28
C ALA A 186 -14.07 -5.09 -23.69
N PHE A 187 -14.17 -3.77 -23.78
CA PHE A 187 -14.37 -3.02 -25.03
C PHE A 187 -13.08 -2.42 -25.60
N SER A 188 -11.91 -2.88 -25.11
CA SER A 188 -10.59 -2.37 -25.49
C SER A 188 -9.60 -3.53 -25.70
N ASN A 189 -8.35 -3.18 -25.96
CA ASN A 189 -7.22 -4.10 -26.00
C ASN A 189 -5.99 -3.44 -25.39
N ALA A 190 -4.93 -4.22 -25.17
CA ALA A 190 -3.71 -3.73 -24.50
C ALA A 190 -3.06 -2.58 -25.25
N ASP A 191 -2.96 -2.67 -26.57
CA ASP A 191 -2.33 -1.63 -27.40
C ASP A 191 -3.09 -0.29 -27.29
N ALA A 192 -4.43 -0.35 -27.31
CA ALA A 192 -5.27 0.84 -27.14
C ALA A 192 -5.13 1.45 -25.73
N MET A 193 -5.02 0.63 -24.69
CA MET A 193 -4.82 1.13 -23.33
C MET A 193 -3.43 1.75 -23.14
N ILE A 194 -2.39 1.16 -23.71
CA ILE A 194 -1.03 1.74 -23.73
C ILE A 194 -1.03 3.06 -24.50
N ALA A 195 -1.65 3.09 -25.70
CA ALA A 195 -1.76 4.30 -26.51
C ALA A 195 -2.55 5.42 -25.80
N ALA A 196 -3.54 5.06 -24.97
CA ALA A 196 -4.28 6.01 -24.14
C ALA A 196 -3.47 6.50 -22.91
N GLY A 197 -2.32 5.89 -22.61
CA GLY A 197 -1.39 6.31 -21.57
C GLY A 197 -1.42 5.48 -20.29
N TYR A 198 -1.81 4.20 -20.33
CA TYR A 198 -1.64 3.31 -19.16
C TYR A 198 -0.19 3.26 -18.72
N ASP A 199 0.05 3.31 -17.40
CA ASP A 199 1.35 3.27 -16.72
C ASP A 199 1.83 1.84 -16.43
#